data_15ada0d923b2f896cd7b0a90cecdaa1a
#
_entry.id   15ada0d923b2f896cd7b0a90cecdaa1a
#
_cell.length_a   1.000
_cell.length_b   1.000
_cell.length_c   1.000
_cell.angle_alpha   90.00
_cell.angle_beta   90.00
_cell.angle_gamma   90.00
#
_symmetry.space_group_name_H-M   'P 1'
#
loop_
_entity.id
_entity.type
_entity.pdbx_description
1 polymer ?
#
loop_
_entity_poly.entity_id
_entity_poly.type
_entity_poly.pdbx_seq_one_letter_code
_entity_poly.pdbx_strand_id
1 'polypeptide(L)'
;SEMCIRDSVDIIKTNSDLLLRLINDILDVSRLEADRVTFTFEECDVVPLCQRVLASVSQARKSENEFIFECDRESMDMRTDTQRLQQVIINLLSNADKFTRNGKITLGLKVDEKQREILFSVSDTGTGIPLEKQKLVFERFEKLNEYVQGTGLGLSICKLTVEKWGGEIWVDPGYTDLSLIHISEPTR
;
A
#
# COMPACT_ATOMS: atom_id res chain seq x y z
N SER A 1 -25.97 -30.49 0.95
CA SER A 1 -25.66 -30.59 2.37
C SER A 1 -24.19 -30.39 2.71
N GLU A 2 -23.21 -31.20 2.31
CA GLU A 2 -21.78 -30.91 2.63
C GLU A 2 -21.23 -29.68 1.90
N MET A 3 -21.65 -29.43 0.67
CA MET A 3 -21.31 -28.24 -0.11
C MET A 3 -21.82 -26.97 0.57
N CYS A 4 -23.03 -26.99 1.09
CA CYS A 4 -23.62 -25.85 1.81
C CYS A 4 -22.90 -25.55 3.14
N ILE A 5 -22.38 -26.56 3.84
CA ILE A 5 -21.61 -26.42 5.07
C ILE A 5 -20.22 -25.82 4.74
N ARG A 6 -19.54 -26.27 3.69
CA ARG A 6 -18.28 -25.69 3.23
C ARG A 6 -18.43 -24.23 2.86
N ASP A 7 -19.43 -23.87 2.07
CA ASP A 7 -19.71 -22.50 1.68
C ASP A 7 -19.96 -21.62 2.92
N SER A 8 -20.72 -22.14 3.90
CA SER A 8 -20.97 -21.40 5.15
C SER A 8 -19.70 -21.22 5.99
N VAL A 9 -18.83 -22.24 6.06
CA VAL A 9 -17.54 -22.16 6.77
C VAL A 9 -16.60 -21.15 6.10
N ASP A 10 -16.54 -21.15 4.77
CA ASP A 10 -15.70 -20.20 4.02
C ASP A 10 -16.18 -18.75 4.19
N ILE A 11 -17.50 -18.52 4.21
CA ILE A 11 -18.08 -17.23 4.50
C ILE A 11 -17.73 -16.76 5.93
N ILE A 12 -17.86 -17.63 6.92
CA ILE A 12 -17.52 -17.32 8.32
C ILE A 12 -16.03 -16.99 8.43
N LYS A 13 -15.17 -17.79 7.81
CA LYS A 13 -13.72 -17.54 7.82
C LYS A 13 -13.37 -16.20 7.19
N THR A 14 -13.90 -15.91 6.01
CA THR A 14 -13.67 -14.64 5.28
C THR A 14 -14.11 -13.43 6.11
N ASN A 15 -15.29 -13.50 6.73
CA ASN A 15 -15.81 -12.43 7.59
C ASN A 15 -14.99 -12.27 8.87
N SER A 16 -14.54 -13.38 9.47
CA SER A 16 -13.68 -13.34 10.66
C SER A 16 -12.31 -12.71 10.34
N ASP A 17 -11.71 -13.06 9.23
CA ASP A 17 -10.45 -12.46 8.77
C ASP A 17 -10.59 -10.98 8.48
N LEU A 18 -11.71 -10.55 7.87
CA LEU A 18 -12.00 -9.15 7.64
C LEU A 18 -12.17 -8.38 8.96
N LEU A 19 -12.90 -8.95 9.93
CA LEU A 19 -13.10 -8.33 11.24
C LEU A 19 -11.79 -8.18 11.99
N LEU A 20 -10.91 -9.19 11.98
CA LEU A 20 -9.58 -9.12 12.59
C LEU A 20 -8.72 -8.03 11.95
N ARG A 21 -8.74 -7.91 10.62
CA ARG A 21 -8.04 -6.81 9.92
C ARG A 21 -8.59 -5.45 10.33
N LEU A 22 -9.91 -5.30 10.38
CA LEU A 22 -10.54 -4.04 10.79
C LEU A 22 -10.13 -3.64 12.21
N ILE A 23 -10.12 -4.59 13.17
CA ILE A 23 -9.70 -4.34 14.54
C ILE A 23 -8.24 -3.90 14.59
N ASN A 24 -7.34 -4.61 13.88
CA ASN A 24 -5.92 -4.28 13.83
C ASN A 24 -5.67 -2.91 13.18
N ASP A 25 -6.38 -2.60 12.10
CA ASP A 25 -6.30 -1.31 11.41
C ASP A 25 -6.76 -0.17 12.33
N ILE A 26 -7.87 -0.34 13.04
CA ILE A 26 -8.37 0.65 14.01
C ILE A 26 -7.35 0.88 15.14
N LEU A 27 -6.76 -0.18 15.67
CA LEU A 27 -5.74 -0.08 16.71
C LEU A 27 -4.48 0.62 16.19
N ASP A 28 -4.06 0.34 14.96
CA ASP A 28 -2.90 0.99 14.32
C ASP A 28 -3.16 2.50 14.12
N VAL A 29 -4.33 2.87 13.59
CA VAL A 29 -4.73 4.28 13.46
C VAL A 29 -4.71 4.98 14.82
N SER A 30 -5.33 4.37 15.82
CA SER A 30 -5.41 4.94 17.17
C SER A 30 -4.03 5.15 17.80
N ARG A 31 -3.10 4.21 17.61
CA ARG A 31 -1.73 4.32 18.10
C ARG A 31 -0.93 5.39 17.38
N LEU A 32 -1.05 5.46 16.04
CA LEU A 32 -0.39 6.46 15.21
C LEU A 32 -0.86 7.88 15.57
N GLU A 33 -2.16 8.09 15.75
CA GLU A 33 -2.70 9.39 16.14
C GLU A 33 -2.31 9.84 17.55
N ALA A 34 -2.26 8.89 18.48
CA ALA A 34 -1.88 9.18 19.85
C ALA A 34 -0.37 9.32 20.06
N ASP A 35 0.44 9.32 18.99
CA ASP A 35 1.92 9.31 19.04
C ASP A 35 2.50 8.18 19.91
N ARG A 36 1.78 7.05 20.00
CA ARG A 36 2.19 5.88 20.79
C ARG A 36 2.94 4.83 19.96
N VAL A 37 3.26 5.13 18.71
CA VAL A 37 4.07 4.26 17.87
C VAL A 37 5.52 4.66 18.00
N THR A 38 6.35 3.69 18.40
CA THR A 38 7.80 3.83 18.37
C THR A 38 8.30 3.29 17.04
N PHE A 39 8.91 4.15 16.23
CA PHE A 39 9.57 3.73 15.00
C PHE A 39 10.99 3.26 15.29
N THR A 40 11.36 2.14 14.66
CA THR A 40 12.71 1.57 14.75
C THR A 40 13.44 1.81 13.45
N PHE A 41 14.21 2.91 13.38
CA PHE A 41 14.98 3.27 12.20
C PHE A 41 16.29 2.48 12.14
N GLU A 42 16.53 1.82 11.02
CA GLU A 42 17.74 1.04 10.72
C GLU A 42 18.20 1.31 9.30
N GLU A 43 19.51 1.11 9.06
CA GLU A 43 20.05 1.17 7.70
C GLU A 43 19.59 -0.06 6.92
N CYS A 44 19.03 0.17 5.73
CA CYS A 44 18.49 -0.88 4.90
C CYS A 44 18.69 -0.57 3.41
N ASP A 45 19.12 -1.57 2.66
CA ASP A 45 19.01 -1.53 1.20
C ASP A 45 17.57 -1.78 0.78
N VAL A 46 16.91 -0.72 0.30
CA VAL A 46 15.48 -0.77 -0.03
C VAL A 46 15.19 -1.44 -1.36
N VAL A 47 16.18 -1.61 -2.25
CA VAL A 47 15.97 -2.30 -3.53
C VAL A 47 15.59 -3.77 -3.33
N PRO A 48 16.40 -4.60 -2.66
CA PRO A 48 16.02 -5.99 -2.41
C PRO A 48 14.82 -6.11 -1.48
N LEU A 49 14.58 -5.16 -0.58
CA LEU A 49 13.39 -5.13 0.26
C LEU A 49 12.12 -4.99 -0.59
N CYS A 50 12.08 -4.02 -1.50
CA CYS A 50 10.96 -3.79 -2.41
C CYS A 50 10.71 -4.99 -3.33
N GLN A 51 11.77 -5.60 -3.87
CA GLN A 51 11.66 -6.80 -4.71
C GLN A 51 11.03 -7.98 -3.96
N ARG A 52 11.46 -8.22 -2.71
CA ARG A 52 10.87 -9.28 -1.87
C ARG A 52 9.40 -9.02 -1.54
N VAL A 53 9.04 -7.79 -1.21
CA VAL A 53 7.66 -7.41 -0.91
C VAL A 53 6.78 -7.60 -2.14
N LEU A 54 7.21 -7.13 -3.30
CA LEU A 54 6.48 -7.29 -4.56
C LEU A 54 6.23 -8.77 -4.89
N ALA A 55 7.26 -9.60 -4.81
CA ALA A 55 7.16 -11.04 -5.03
C ALA A 55 6.20 -11.71 -4.03
N SER A 56 6.27 -11.34 -2.76
CA SER A 56 5.39 -11.88 -1.72
C SER A 56 3.92 -11.54 -1.97
N VAL A 57 3.62 -10.30 -2.35
CA VAL A 57 2.24 -9.87 -2.65
C VAL A 57 1.71 -10.59 -3.89
N SER A 58 2.51 -10.67 -4.95
CA SER A 58 2.14 -11.39 -6.18
C SER A 58 1.79 -12.85 -5.92
N GLN A 59 2.63 -13.56 -5.14
CA GLN A 59 2.41 -14.98 -4.82
C GLN A 59 1.20 -15.19 -3.90
N ALA A 60 1.06 -14.37 -2.86
CA ALA A 60 0.00 -14.54 -1.87
C ALA A 60 -1.41 -14.31 -2.44
N ARG A 61 -1.54 -13.44 -3.43
CA ARG A 61 -2.82 -13.07 -4.00
C ARG A 61 -3.28 -13.94 -5.15
N LYS A 62 -2.39 -14.75 -5.75
CA LYS A 62 -2.68 -15.54 -6.96
C LYS A 62 -3.35 -14.67 -8.03
N SER A 63 -2.86 -13.45 -8.17
CA SER A 63 -3.42 -12.45 -9.07
C SER A 63 -3.11 -12.79 -10.52
N GLU A 64 -4.02 -12.44 -11.42
CA GLU A 64 -3.82 -12.51 -12.87
C GLU A 64 -3.09 -11.24 -13.39
N ASN A 65 -2.79 -10.28 -12.53
CA ASN A 65 -2.05 -9.08 -12.89
C ASN A 65 -0.55 -9.35 -12.97
N GLU A 66 0.11 -8.64 -13.88
CA GLU A 66 1.56 -8.62 -14.00
C GLU A 66 2.16 -7.64 -12.97
N PHE A 67 3.08 -8.11 -12.12
CA PHE A 67 3.79 -7.30 -11.15
C PHE A 67 5.19 -6.96 -11.66
N ILE A 68 5.50 -5.68 -11.76
CA ILE A 68 6.74 -5.15 -12.33
C ILE A 68 7.47 -4.33 -11.27
N PHE A 69 8.79 -4.50 -11.18
CA PHE A 69 9.66 -3.66 -10.36
C PHE A 69 10.51 -2.77 -11.27
N GLU A 70 10.48 -1.46 -11.05
CA GLU A 70 11.26 -0.48 -11.79
C GLU A 70 12.20 0.29 -10.85
N CYS A 71 13.50 0.13 -11.06
CA CYS A 71 14.52 0.88 -10.38
C CYS A 71 15.74 1.03 -11.30
N ASP A 72 16.37 2.17 -11.31
CA ASP A 72 17.56 2.47 -12.11
C ASP A 72 18.85 2.14 -11.36
N ARG A 73 18.76 1.61 -10.14
CA ARG A 73 19.89 1.26 -9.27
C ARG A 73 19.79 -0.18 -8.77
N GLU A 74 20.92 -0.82 -8.60
CA GLU A 74 21.00 -2.18 -8.05
C GLU A 74 20.92 -2.19 -6.53
N SER A 75 21.28 -1.09 -5.87
CA SER A 75 21.33 -0.93 -4.42
C SER A 75 21.01 0.51 -4.04
N MET A 76 20.27 0.69 -2.94
CA MET A 76 19.90 2.01 -2.43
C MET A 76 19.73 1.94 -0.91
N ASP A 77 20.75 2.41 -0.20
CA ASP A 77 20.72 2.44 1.25
C ASP A 77 19.93 3.65 1.77
N MET A 78 19.05 3.39 2.71
CA MET A 78 18.35 4.44 3.45
C MET A 78 18.13 4.02 4.91
N ARG A 79 17.94 5.01 5.76
CA ARG A 79 17.60 4.77 7.16
C ARG A 79 16.10 4.89 7.36
N THR A 80 15.44 3.74 7.51
CA THR A 80 13.97 3.65 7.60
C THR A 80 13.52 2.62 8.63
N ASP A 81 12.25 2.66 8.99
CA ASP A 81 11.58 1.56 9.69
C ASP A 81 11.10 0.53 8.65
N THR A 82 11.87 -0.55 8.51
CA THR A 82 11.65 -1.57 7.48
C THR A 82 10.29 -2.25 7.58
N GLN A 83 9.78 -2.46 8.79
CA GLN A 83 8.47 -3.10 9.00
C GLN A 83 7.33 -2.18 8.55
N ARG A 84 7.40 -0.91 8.91
CA ARG A 84 6.40 0.08 8.52
C ARG A 84 6.45 0.40 7.04
N LEU A 85 7.65 0.49 6.46
CA LEU A 85 7.81 0.66 5.01
C LEU A 85 7.19 -0.51 4.24
N GLN A 86 7.46 -1.75 4.67
CA GLN A 86 6.84 -2.93 4.08
C GLN A 86 5.31 -2.88 4.18
N GLN A 87 4.76 -2.51 5.33
CA GLN A 87 3.32 -2.38 5.54
C GLN A 87 2.69 -1.37 4.58
N VAL A 88 3.33 -0.21 4.40
CA VAL A 88 2.88 0.83 3.45
C VAL A 88 2.88 0.29 2.02
N ILE A 89 3.98 -0.31 1.57
CA ILE A 89 4.10 -0.87 0.22
C ILE A 89 3.08 -1.99 -0.02
N ILE A 90 2.89 -2.90 0.95
CA ILE A 90 1.90 -3.98 0.86
C ILE A 90 0.48 -3.40 0.74
N ASN A 91 0.14 -2.37 1.50
CA ASN A 91 -1.17 -1.73 1.42
C ASN A 91 -1.41 -1.12 0.04
N LEU A 92 -0.42 -0.43 -0.52
CA LEU A 92 -0.53 0.17 -1.86
C LEU A 92 -0.64 -0.89 -2.97
N LEU A 93 0.22 -1.91 -2.95
CA LEU A 93 0.19 -3.01 -3.92
C LEU A 93 -1.12 -3.80 -3.82
N SER A 94 -1.62 -4.04 -2.61
CA SER A 94 -2.88 -4.72 -2.39
C SER A 94 -4.07 -3.94 -2.91
N ASN A 95 -4.06 -2.62 -2.79
CA ASN A 95 -5.09 -1.77 -3.37
C ASN A 95 -5.00 -1.77 -4.89
N ALA A 96 -3.81 -1.61 -5.45
CA ALA A 96 -3.61 -1.68 -6.89
C ALA A 96 -4.16 -2.99 -7.48
N ASP A 97 -3.88 -4.13 -6.82
CA ASP A 97 -4.37 -5.44 -7.24
C ASP A 97 -5.90 -5.58 -7.18
N LYS A 98 -6.54 -4.99 -6.17
CA LYS A 98 -8.02 -5.00 -6.05
C LYS A 98 -8.73 -4.27 -7.18
N PHE A 99 -8.13 -3.19 -7.69
CA PHE A 99 -8.74 -2.33 -8.70
C PHE A 99 -8.23 -2.57 -10.12
N THR A 100 -7.32 -3.53 -10.30
CA THR A 100 -6.77 -3.92 -11.60
C THR A 100 -7.20 -5.34 -11.94
N ARG A 101 -7.63 -5.56 -13.18
CA ARG A 101 -7.95 -6.89 -13.72
C ARG A 101 -7.18 -7.14 -15.00
N ASN A 102 -6.43 -8.24 -15.05
CA ASN A 102 -5.62 -8.63 -16.22
C ASN A 102 -4.75 -7.47 -16.74
N GLY A 103 -4.18 -6.72 -15.81
CA GLY A 103 -3.39 -5.52 -16.10
C GLY A 103 -1.99 -5.60 -15.51
N LYS A 104 -1.41 -4.41 -15.33
CA LYS A 104 -0.04 -4.26 -14.80
C LYS A 104 -0.05 -3.44 -13.53
N ILE A 105 0.80 -3.86 -12.58
CA ILE A 105 1.05 -3.16 -11.32
C ILE A 105 2.55 -2.97 -11.23
N THR A 106 2.99 -1.73 -11.16
CA THR A 106 4.41 -1.38 -11.13
C THR A 106 4.78 -0.75 -9.81
N LEU A 107 5.77 -1.32 -9.13
CA LEU A 107 6.45 -0.70 -7.99
C LEU A 107 7.71 -0.01 -8.51
N GLY A 108 7.73 1.31 -8.47
CA GLY A 108 8.85 2.13 -8.90
C GLY A 108 9.65 2.68 -7.71
N LEU A 109 10.94 2.84 -7.90
CA LEU A 109 11.88 3.39 -6.92
C LEU A 109 12.84 4.34 -7.62
N LYS A 110 12.89 5.60 -7.17
CA LYS A 110 13.76 6.65 -7.72
C LYS A 110 14.37 7.50 -6.61
N VAL A 111 15.55 8.06 -6.88
CA VAL A 111 16.15 9.09 -6.01
C VAL A 111 15.89 10.46 -6.61
N ASP A 112 15.31 11.35 -5.81
CA ASP A 112 15.31 12.78 -6.12
C ASP A 112 16.57 13.41 -5.51
N GLU A 113 17.60 13.58 -6.34
CA GLU A 113 18.88 14.15 -5.95
C GLU A 113 18.76 15.62 -5.48
N LYS A 114 17.74 16.35 -5.95
CA LYS A 114 17.54 17.76 -5.59
C LYS A 114 16.94 17.90 -4.20
N GLN A 115 15.98 17.05 -3.88
CA GLN A 115 15.30 17.09 -2.58
C GLN A 115 15.94 16.17 -1.54
N ARG A 116 16.89 15.32 -1.97
CA ARG A 116 17.50 14.27 -1.14
C ARG A 116 16.44 13.35 -0.55
N GLU A 117 15.54 12.91 -1.39
CA GLU A 117 14.45 12.02 -1.03
C GLU A 117 14.48 10.77 -1.90
N ILE A 118 13.98 9.67 -1.35
CA ILE A 118 13.67 8.48 -2.12
C ILE A 118 12.19 8.51 -2.41
N LEU A 119 11.86 8.39 -3.68
CA LEU A 119 10.50 8.36 -4.19
C LEU A 119 10.11 6.93 -4.51
N PHE A 120 9.13 6.42 -3.78
CA PHE A 120 8.45 5.17 -4.09
C PHE A 120 7.18 5.48 -4.87
N SER A 121 6.85 4.68 -5.85
CA SER A 121 5.62 4.83 -6.62
C SER A 121 4.95 3.48 -6.86
N VAL A 122 3.64 3.45 -6.75
CA VAL A 122 2.83 2.29 -7.15
C VAL A 122 1.86 2.76 -8.22
N SER A 123 1.99 2.23 -9.42
CA SER A 123 1.08 2.49 -10.53
C SER A 123 0.37 1.21 -10.96
N ASP A 124 -0.86 1.36 -11.42
CA ASP A 124 -1.66 0.26 -11.93
C ASP A 124 -2.46 0.68 -13.17
N THR A 125 -2.82 -0.28 -13.99
CA THR A 125 -3.64 -0.08 -15.18
C THR A 125 -5.12 -0.40 -14.92
N GLY A 126 -5.58 -0.16 -13.71
CA GLY A 126 -6.94 -0.45 -13.28
C GLY A 126 -7.94 0.65 -13.60
N THR A 127 -8.89 0.85 -12.70
CA THR A 127 -10.01 1.79 -12.91
C THR A 127 -9.63 3.26 -12.75
N GLY A 128 -8.41 3.55 -12.28
CA GLY A 128 -7.98 4.91 -11.96
C GLY A 128 -8.66 5.51 -10.74
N ILE A 129 -8.26 6.73 -10.39
CA ILE A 129 -8.83 7.50 -9.28
C ILE A 129 -9.31 8.85 -9.83
N PRO A 130 -10.64 9.11 -9.87
CA PRO A 130 -11.18 10.39 -10.33
C PRO A 130 -10.58 11.58 -9.54
N LEU A 131 -10.33 12.69 -10.20
CA LEU A 131 -9.69 13.88 -9.61
C LEU A 131 -10.37 14.33 -8.31
N GLU A 132 -11.70 14.33 -8.28
CA GLU A 132 -12.48 14.74 -7.11
C GLU A 132 -12.30 13.80 -5.92
N LYS A 133 -11.89 12.55 -6.16
CA LYS A 133 -11.65 11.54 -5.11
C LYS A 133 -10.19 11.42 -4.68
N GLN A 134 -9.24 11.96 -5.43
CA GLN A 134 -7.81 11.77 -5.17
C GLN A 134 -7.36 12.26 -3.77
N LYS A 135 -7.99 13.30 -3.24
CA LYS A 135 -7.72 13.75 -1.87
C LYS A 135 -8.45 12.92 -0.82
N LEU A 136 -9.64 12.42 -1.17
CA LEU A 136 -10.48 11.66 -0.26
C LEU A 136 -10.02 10.22 -0.05
N VAL A 137 -9.26 9.63 -0.97
CA VAL A 137 -8.83 8.23 -0.85
C VAL A 137 -7.94 7.96 0.37
N PHE A 138 -7.34 9.00 0.95
CA PHE A 138 -6.55 8.89 2.17
C PHE A 138 -7.37 9.14 3.45
N GLU A 139 -8.64 9.52 3.32
CA GLU A 139 -9.53 9.68 4.46
C GLU A 139 -10.00 8.30 4.98
N ARG A 140 -10.38 8.27 6.26
CA ARG A 140 -10.81 7.02 6.91
C ARG A 140 -12.14 6.57 6.38
N PHE A 141 -12.27 5.25 6.20
CA PHE A 141 -13.48 4.58 5.73
C PHE A 141 -13.94 5.00 4.34
N GLU A 142 -13.14 5.80 3.63
CA GLU A 142 -13.41 6.12 2.24
C GLU A 142 -13.14 4.92 1.34
N LYS A 143 -14.09 4.66 0.44
CA LYS A 143 -14.00 3.60 -0.56
C LYS A 143 -14.34 4.17 -1.92
N LEU A 144 -13.51 3.87 -2.91
CA LEU A 144 -13.80 4.23 -4.30
C LEU A 144 -15.00 3.45 -4.84
N ASN A 145 -15.19 2.22 -4.34
CA ASN A 145 -16.28 1.34 -4.72
C ASN A 145 -16.72 0.54 -3.49
N GLU A 146 -17.98 0.67 -3.11
CA GLU A 146 -18.58 -0.01 -1.95
C GLU A 146 -18.63 -1.54 -2.11
N TYR A 147 -18.62 -2.04 -3.35
CA TYR A 147 -18.65 -3.46 -3.64
C TYR A 147 -17.28 -4.14 -3.52
N VAL A 148 -16.20 -3.36 -3.41
CA VAL A 148 -14.84 -3.90 -3.23
C VAL A 148 -14.57 -4.14 -1.75
N GLN A 149 -14.23 -5.38 -1.42
CA GLN A 149 -13.96 -5.78 -0.04
C GLN A 149 -12.72 -5.07 0.52
N GLY A 150 -12.85 -4.50 1.72
CA GLY A 150 -11.74 -3.84 2.42
C GLY A 150 -12.23 -3.03 3.61
N THR A 151 -11.30 -2.63 4.49
CA THR A 151 -11.61 -1.88 5.72
C THR A 151 -11.82 -0.39 5.46
N GLY A 152 -11.29 0.15 4.36
CA GLY A 152 -11.25 1.59 4.08
C GLY A 152 -10.25 2.36 4.95
N LEU A 153 -9.34 1.67 5.64
CA LEU A 153 -8.33 2.26 6.53
C LEU A 153 -6.90 2.16 6.00
N GLY A 154 -6.65 1.30 5.00
CA GLY A 154 -5.29 1.02 4.52
C GLY A 154 -4.53 2.26 4.04
N LEU A 155 -5.15 3.10 3.20
CA LEU A 155 -4.51 4.33 2.70
C LEU A 155 -4.37 5.41 3.78
N SER A 156 -5.31 5.52 4.72
CA SER A 156 -5.19 6.44 5.85
C SER A 156 -4.05 6.04 6.80
N ILE A 157 -3.83 4.74 7.02
CA ILE A 157 -2.67 4.23 7.76
C ILE A 157 -1.38 4.56 7.02
N CYS A 158 -1.32 4.39 5.70
CA CYS A 158 -0.17 4.78 4.90
C CYS A 158 0.15 6.27 5.06
N LYS A 159 -0.85 7.13 4.94
CA LYS A 159 -0.69 8.59 5.10
C LYS A 159 -0.15 8.94 6.47
N LEU A 160 -0.79 8.47 7.55
CA LEU A 160 -0.34 8.73 8.92
C LEU A 160 1.10 8.26 9.15
N THR A 161 1.45 7.07 8.65
CA THR A 161 2.80 6.51 8.80
C THR A 161 3.83 7.37 8.07
N VAL A 162 3.59 7.70 6.81
CA VAL A 162 4.52 8.49 5.98
C VAL A 162 4.69 9.90 6.53
N GLU A 163 3.62 10.57 6.96
CA GLU A 163 3.68 11.91 7.58
C GLU A 163 4.47 11.91 8.89
N LYS A 164 4.36 10.84 9.70
CA LYS A 164 5.17 10.68 10.93
C LYS A 164 6.67 10.52 10.65
N TRP A 165 7.04 10.05 9.48
CA TRP A 165 8.45 10.01 9.03
C TRP A 165 8.96 11.35 8.49
N GLY A 166 8.06 12.30 8.27
CA GLY A 166 8.35 13.59 7.63
C GLY A 166 8.35 13.52 6.11
N GLY A 167 7.77 12.46 5.55
CA GLY A 167 7.54 12.29 4.12
C GLY A 167 6.15 12.74 3.70
N GLU A 168 5.84 12.55 2.43
CA GLU A 168 4.55 12.87 1.82
C GLU A 168 4.02 11.68 1.03
N ILE A 169 2.69 11.55 0.97
CA ILE A 169 1.99 10.59 0.12
C ILE A 169 0.92 11.32 -0.68
N TRP A 170 0.85 11.06 -1.98
CA TRP A 170 -0.14 11.70 -2.87
C TRP A 170 -0.49 10.82 -4.06
N VAL A 171 -1.63 11.12 -4.68
CA VAL A 171 -2.02 10.57 -5.98
C VAL A 171 -1.56 11.54 -7.07
N ASP A 172 -0.91 11.04 -8.11
CA ASP A 172 -0.49 11.87 -9.23
C ASP A 172 -1.73 12.34 -10.03
N PRO A 173 -1.97 13.65 -10.12
CA PRO A 173 -3.16 14.19 -10.79
C PRO A 173 -3.16 13.99 -12.31
N GLY A 174 -2.01 13.68 -12.91
CA GLY A 174 -1.90 13.37 -14.33
C GLY A 174 -2.42 11.98 -14.72
N TYR A 175 -2.75 11.14 -13.73
CA TYR A 175 -3.15 9.75 -13.93
C TYR A 175 -4.60 9.52 -13.47
N THR A 176 -5.57 9.93 -14.29
CA THR A 176 -7.01 9.72 -13.99
C THR A 176 -7.53 8.37 -14.46
N ASP A 177 -6.95 7.83 -15.55
CA ASP A 177 -7.27 6.51 -16.11
C ASP A 177 -6.37 5.38 -15.61
N LEU A 178 -5.40 5.74 -14.78
CA LEU A 178 -4.45 4.87 -14.09
C LEU A 178 -4.35 5.38 -12.65
N SER A 179 -3.98 4.53 -11.72
CA SER A 179 -3.63 4.99 -10.38
C SER A 179 -2.12 5.11 -10.25
N LEU A 180 -1.63 6.23 -9.80
CA LEU A 180 -0.23 6.43 -9.44
C LEU A 180 -0.15 7.13 -8.10
N ILE A 181 0.30 6.39 -7.09
CA ILE A 181 0.50 6.90 -5.72
C ILE A 181 1.99 6.99 -5.46
N HIS A 182 2.44 8.15 -5.06
CA HIS A 182 3.82 8.43 -4.67
C HIS A 182 3.97 8.49 -3.16
N ILE A 183 5.13 8.08 -2.67
CA ILE A 183 5.59 8.29 -1.31
C ILE A 183 6.98 8.88 -1.41
N SER A 184 7.21 10.02 -0.75
CA SER A 184 8.54 10.54 -0.53
C SER A 184 9.00 10.23 0.89
N GLU A 185 10.26 9.88 1.04
CA GLU A 185 10.91 9.69 2.33
C GLU A 185 12.25 10.40 2.31
N PRO A 186 12.51 11.30 3.29
CA PRO A 186 13.79 12.00 3.36
C PRO A 186 14.94 11.02 3.56
N THR A 187 16.01 11.17 2.77
CA THR A 187 17.28 10.47 3.03
C THR A 187 17.97 11.17 4.20
N ARG A 188 17.98 10.54 5.35
CA ARG A 188 18.62 11.06 6.58
C ARG A 188 20.02 10.50 6.76
#